data_b2e569585ceb370e7af30cadd7fe2bf7
#
_entry.id   b2e569585ceb370e7af30cadd7fe2bf7
#
_cell.length_a   1.000
_cell.length_b   1.000
_cell.length_c   1.000
_cell.angle_alpha   90.00
_cell.angle_beta   90.00
_cell.angle_gamma   90.00
#
_symmetry.space_group_name_H-M   'P 1'
#
loop_
_entity.id
_entity.type
_entity.pdbx_description
1 polymer ?
#
loop_
_entity_poly.entity_id
_entity_poly.type
_entity_poly.pdbx_seq_one_letter_code
_entity_poly.pdbx_strand_id
1 'polypeptide(L)'
;MKKILFIIATMLGGLLPAQVQWHTIEEASQAKIDNKMYFVDFYTDWCGYCKKMDRETFSDPTVAKILNRYFYPVKFNAESSKTIAWKGQTYRPSTAGRNKTHEFARGVQGFPTFVLYRADGTPLQAIPGYAPASEFVVILWYFASGDCDKYPFDRYQKMFDKEIRPTMEKELNK
;
A
#
# COMPACT_ATOMS: atom_id res chain seq x y z
N MET A 1 -7.68 60.92 -7.85
CA MET A 1 -6.56 60.00 -7.65
C MET A 1 -7.10 58.79 -6.91
N LYS A 2 -7.39 57.67 -7.64
CA LYS A 2 -7.90 56.39 -7.07
C LYS A 2 -6.72 55.53 -6.60
N LYS A 3 -6.60 55.31 -5.30
CA LYS A 3 -5.61 54.39 -4.75
C LYS A 3 -6.11 52.96 -4.97
N ILE A 4 -5.43 52.21 -5.86
CA ILE A 4 -5.64 50.78 -6.08
C ILE A 4 -4.89 50.04 -4.96
N LEU A 5 -5.66 49.46 -4.04
CA LEU A 5 -5.14 48.60 -2.98
C LEU A 5 -4.89 47.20 -3.55
N PHE A 6 -3.62 46.85 -3.79
CA PHE A 6 -3.24 45.48 -4.15
C PHE A 6 -3.31 44.60 -2.91
N ILE A 7 -4.34 43.76 -2.80
CA ILE A 7 -4.41 42.70 -1.79
C ILE A 7 -3.55 41.54 -2.29
N ILE A 8 -2.34 41.41 -1.76
CA ILE A 8 -1.51 40.24 -1.95
C ILE A 8 -2.11 39.13 -1.09
N ALA A 9 -2.91 38.25 -1.71
CA ALA A 9 -3.35 37.02 -1.11
C ALA A 9 -2.15 36.05 -1.03
N THR A 10 -1.49 36.00 0.10
CA THR A 10 -0.50 34.98 0.40
C THR A 10 -1.21 33.62 0.47
N MET A 11 -1.14 32.83 -0.60
CA MET A 11 -1.52 31.42 -0.56
C MET A 11 -0.55 30.70 0.39
N LEU A 12 -0.94 30.53 1.66
CA LEU A 12 -0.35 29.52 2.53
C LEU A 12 -0.76 28.15 1.97
N GLY A 13 0.02 27.63 1.04
CA GLY A 13 -0.04 26.24 0.65
C GLY A 13 0.41 25.37 1.81
N GLY A 14 -0.52 25.05 2.72
CA GLY A 14 -0.27 24.06 3.75
C GLY A 14 0.11 22.74 3.07
N LEU A 15 1.31 22.25 3.32
CA LEU A 15 1.73 20.89 2.96
C LEU A 15 0.84 19.93 3.75
N LEU A 16 -0.26 19.48 3.14
CA LEU A 16 -1.05 18.39 3.69
C LEU A 16 -0.13 17.15 3.79
N PRO A 17 -0.15 16.44 4.92
CA PRO A 17 0.64 15.22 5.03
C PRO A 17 0.25 14.26 3.90
N ALA A 18 1.25 13.61 3.32
CA ALA A 18 1.00 12.63 2.28
C ALA A 18 0.11 11.52 2.84
N GLN A 19 -1.03 11.28 2.19
CA GLN A 19 -1.92 10.17 2.50
C GLN A 19 -1.78 9.09 1.44
N VAL A 20 -2.00 7.82 1.80
CA VAL A 20 -2.02 6.73 0.83
C VAL A 20 -3.19 6.92 -0.13
N GLN A 21 -2.91 6.93 -1.41
CA GLN A 21 -3.89 7.02 -2.48
C GLN A 21 -4.43 5.61 -2.79
N TRP A 22 -5.43 5.20 -2.01
CA TRP A 22 -6.05 3.90 -2.16
C TRP A 22 -6.92 3.82 -3.40
N HIS A 23 -6.79 2.71 -4.12
CA HIS A 23 -7.60 2.36 -5.29
C HIS A 23 -8.48 1.15 -5.02
N THR A 24 -9.54 1.02 -5.80
CA THR A 24 -10.36 -0.18 -5.84
C THR A 24 -9.69 -1.25 -6.70
N ILE A 25 -10.14 -2.50 -6.56
CA ILE A 25 -9.63 -3.60 -7.40
C ILE A 25 -10.05 -3.43 -8.86
N GLU A 26 -11.20 -2.80 -9.11
CA GLU A 26 -11.70 -2.49 -10.44
C GLU A 26 -10.80 -1.48 -11.15
N GLU A 27 -10.42 -0.38 -10.47
CA GLU A 27 -9.46 0.60 -10.98
C GLU A 27 -8.11 -0.05 -11.26
N ALA A 28 -7.62 -0.86 -10.32
CA ALA A 28 -6.35 -1.55 -10.45
C ALA A 28 -6.33 -2.54 -11.62
N SER A 29 -7.46 -3.21 -11.90
CA SER A 29 -7.54 -4.15 -13.02
C SER A 29 -7.42 -3.50 -14.39
N GLN A 30 -7.81 -2.22 -14.48
CA GLN A 30 -7.74 -1.40 -15.70
C GLN A 30 -6.45 -0.57 -15.78
N ALA A 31 -5.76 -0.40 -14.66
CA ALA A 31 -4.56 0.43 -14.61
C ALA A 31 -3.41 -0.20 -15.40
N LYS A 32 -2.73 0.65 -16.19
CA LYS A 32 -1.41 0.35 -16.73
C LYS A 32 -0.38 0.87 -15.73
N ILE A 33 0.27 -0.04 -15.02
CA ILE A 33 1.31 0.31 -14.07
C ILE A 33 2.66 -0.09 -14.65
N ASP A 34 3.44 0.92 -15.06
CA ASP A 34 4.78 0.70 -15.56
C ASP A 34 5.76 0.65 -14.38
N ASN A 35 6.51 -0.44 -14.26
CA ASN A 35 7.56 -0.62 -13.24
C ASN A 35 7.12 -0.52 -11.78
N LYS A 36 5.82 -0.64 -11.48
CA LYS A 36 5.28 -0.71 -10.11
C LYS A 36 4.75 -2.10 -9.80
N MET A 37 4.66 -2.40 -8.52
CA MET A 37 3.92 -3.56 -8.01
C MET A 37 2.55 -3.12 -7.49
N TYR A 38 1.55 -3.99 -7.55
CA TYR A 38 0.33 -3.78 -6.78
C TYR A 38 0.59 -4.15 -5.33
N PHE A 39 0.16 -3.30 -4.43
CA PHE A 39 0.11 -3.55 -2.99
C PHE A 39 -1.36 -3.69 -2.61
N VAL A 40 -1.82 -4.91 -2.36
CA VAL A 40 -3.22 -5.18 -2.03
C VAL A 40 -3.37 -5.42 -0.53
N ASP A 41 -4.08 -4.53 0.15
CA ASP A 41 -4.47 -4.64 1.55
C ASP A 41 -5.79 -5.44 1.64
N PHE A 42 -5.69 -6.69 2.07
CA PHE A 42 -6.85 -7.53 2.38
C PHE A 42 -7.32 -7.26 3.81
N TYR A 43 -8.51 -6.70 3.93
CA TYR A 43 -9.13 -6.35 5.20
C TYR A 43 -10.55 -6.89 5.33
N THR A 44 -11.14 -6.77 6.51
CA THR A 44 -12.57 -6.95 6.76
C THR A 44 -13.10 -5.83 7.65
N ASP A 45 -14.40 -5.55 7.59
CA ASP A 45 -15.00 -4.44 8.34
C ASP A 45 -14.92 -4.60 9.86
N TRP A 46 -14.88 -5.84 10.34
CA TRP A 46 -14.75 -6.18 11.77
C TRP A 46 -13.29 -6.25 12.27
N CYS A 47 -12.31 -6.16 11.38
CA CYS A 47 -10.89 -6.33 11.71
C CYS A 47 -10.33 -5.13 12.51
N GLY A 48 -10.12 -5.30 13.80
CA GLY A 48 -9.57 -4.25 14.67
C GLY A 48 -8.13 -3.85 14.32
N TYR A 49 -7.28 -4.82 13.96
CA TYR A 49 -5.90 -4.54 13.54
C TYR A 49 -5.82 -3.86 12.15
N CYS A 50 -6.78 -4.09 11.25
CA CYS A 50 -6.84 -3.35 10.00
C CYS A 50 -7.12 -1.87 10.26
N LYS A 51 -8.09 -1.55 11.14
CA LYS A 51 -8.37 -0.19 11.58
C LYS A 51 -7.17 0.45 12.30
N LYS A 52 -6.38 -0.36 13.01
CA LYS A 52 -5.14 0.09 13.65
C LYS A 52 -4.07 0.43 12.59
N MET A 53 -3.90 -0.40 11.56
CA MET A 53 -3.01 -0.10 10.42
C MET A 53 -3.38 1.21 9.75
N ASP A 54 -4.67 1.44 9.46
CA ASP A 54 -5.14 2.67 8.84
C ASP A 54 -4.80 3.92 9.67
N ARG A 55 -4.99 3.83 10.99
CA ARG A 55 -4.80 4.95 11.90
C ARG A 55 -3.34 5.25 12.21
N GLU A 56 -2.49 4.23 12.32
CA GLU A 56 -1.14 4.34 12.88
C GLU A 56 -0.03 4.16 11.84
N THR A 57 -0.24 3.28 10.85
CA THR A 57 0.78 2.93 9.88
C THR A 57 0.56 3.61 8.54
N PHE A 58 -0.63 3.51 7.97
CA PHE A 58 -0.92 4.14 6.67
C PHE A 58 -1.11 5.67 6.75
N SER A 59 -1.29 6.22 7.94
CA SER A 59 -1.26 7.67 8.18
C SER A 59 0.16 8.25 8.29
N ASP A 60 1.19 7.40 8.38
CA ASP A 60 2.59 7.86 8.41
C ASP A 60 3.00 8.44 7.05
N PRO A 61 3.56 9.67 7.00
CA PRO A 61 3.90 10.32 5.73
C PRO A 61 4.96 9.56 4.92
N THR A 62 5.88 8.86 5.57
CA THR A 62 6.94 8.08 4.89
C THR A 62 6.35 6.84 4.25
N VAL A 63 5.49 6.12 4.98
CA VAL A 63 4.74 4.97 4.45
C VAL A 63 3.90 5.39 3.25
N ALA A 64 3.16 6.50 3.36
CA ALA A 64 2.32 7.01 2.29
C ALA A 64 3.15 7.41 1.05
N LYS A 65 4.29 8.09 1.24
CA LYS A 65 5.20 8.44 0.14
C LYS A 65 5.71 7.20 -0.59
N ILE A 66 6.15 6.17 0.15
CA ILE A 66 6.67 4.94 -0.45
C ILE A 66 5.57 4.23 -1.23
N LEU A 67 4.39 4.03 -0.62
CA LEU A 67 3.26 3.36 -1.27
C LEU A 67 2.83 4.07 -2.55
N ASN A 68 2.63 5.38 -2.51
CA ASN A 68 2.15 6.13 -3.67
C ASN A 68 3.20 6.18 -4.80
N ARG A 69 4.49 6.26 -4.47
CA ARG A 69 5.54 6.42 -5.47
C ARG A 69 5.94 5.11 -6.13
N TYR A 70 6.06 4.03 -5.36
CA TYR A 70 6.66 2.78 -5.82
C TYR A 70 5.65 1.66 -6.02
N PHE A 71 4.45 1.79 -5.46
CA PHE A 71 3.38 0.80 -5.58
C PHE A 71 2.12 1.40 -6.19
N TYR A 72 1.17 0.53 -6.51
CA TYR A 72 -0.22 0.87 -6.78
C TYR A 72 -1.06 0.30 -5.62
N PRO A 73 -1.41 1.15 -4.63
CA PRO A 73 -2.08 0.67 -3.42
C PRO A 73 -3.55 0.36 -3.70
N VAL A 74 -4.00 -0.81 -3.29
CA VAL A 74 -5.37 -1.30 -3.46
C VAL A 74 -5.92 -1.75 -2.12
N LYS A 75 -7.13 -1.31 -1.76
CA LYS A 75 -7.88 -1.88 -0.64
C LYS A 75 -8.93 -2.86 -1.14
N PHE A 76 -8.93 -4.06 -0.56
CA PHE A 76 -9.89 -5.08 -0.91
C PHE A 76 -10.53 -5.71 0.34
N ASN A 77 -11.86 -5.53 0.48
CA ASN A 77 -12.59 -6.22 1.53
C ASN A 77 -12.70 -7.71 1.17
N ALA A 78 -12.04 -8.55 1.97
CA ALA A 78 -12.00 -10.00 1.76
C ALA A 78 -13.37 -10.69 1.91
N GLU A 79 -14.39 -9.99 2.41
CA GLU A 79 -15.77 -10.44 2.48
C GLU A 79 -16.67 -9.74 1.45
N SER A 80 -16.08 -9.14 0.41
CA SER A 80 -16.82 -8.49 -0.67
C SER A 80 -17.84 -9.45 -1.33
N SER A 81 -19.05 -8.97 -1.55
CA SER A 81 -20.10 -9.69 -2.28
C SER A 81 -20.06 -9.50 -3.80
N LYS A 82 -19.10 -8.71 -4.31
CA LYS A 82 -18.99 -8.39 -5.73
C LYS A 82 -18.16 -9.43 -6.46
N THR A 83 -18.57 -9.84 -7.64
CA THR A 83 -17.66 -10.51 -8.59
C THR A 83 -16.70 -9.50 -9.16
N ILE A 84 -15.42 -9.82 -9.18
CA ILE A 84 -14.35 -8.94 -9.70
C ILE A 84 -13.62 -9.59 -10.86
N ALA A 85 -13.08 -8.78 -11.75
CA ALA A 85 -12.13 -9.19 -12.77
C ALA A 85 -10.73 -8.66 -12.38
N TRP A 86 -9.73 -9.54 -12.39
CA TRP A 86 -8.35 -9.20 -12.12
C TRP A 86 -7.44 -9.88 -13.14
N LYS A 87 -6.76 -9.08 -13.96
CA LYS A 87 -5.79 -9.56 -14.95
C LYS A 87 -6.30 -10.73 -15.81
N GLY A 88 -7.51 -10.58 -16.35
CA GLY A 88 -8.14 -11.58 -17.21
C GLY A 88 -8.81 -12.75 -16.50
N GLN A 89 -8.73 -12.83 -15.18
CA GLN A 89 -9.38 -13.83 -14.36
C GLN A 89 -10.60 -13.26 -13.63
N THR A 90 -11.65 -14.05 -13.51
CA THR A 90 -12.86 -13.69 -12.75
C THR A 90 -12.84 -14.38 -11.39
N TYR A 91 -13.05 -13.62 -10.34
CA TYR A 91 -13.14 -14.09 -8.96
C TYR A 91 -14.52 -13.78 -8.39
N ARG A 92 -15.11 -14.73 -7.69
CA ARG A 92 -16.46 -14.64 -7.14
C ARG A 92 -16.44 -14.56 -5.62
N PRO A 93 -17.48 -13.97 -5.01
CA PRO A 93 -17.66 -14.06 -3.57
C PRO A 93 -17.85 -15.53 -3.17
N SER A 94 -17.26 -15.91 -2.03
CA SER A 94 -17.50 -17.26 -1.49
C SER A 94 -18.92 -17.34 -0.93
N THR A 95 -19.64 -18.38 -1.35
CA THR A 95 -20.97 -18.70 -0.84
C THR A 95 -20.96 -19.87 0.16
N ALA A 96 -19.80 -20.49 0.38
CA ALA A 96 -19.66 -21.71 1.16
C ALA A 96 -18.98 -21.47 2.51
N GLY A 97 -19.58 -21.98 3.58
CA GLY A 97 -18.98 -22.09 4.91
C GLY A 97 -19.13 -20.85 5.82
N ARG A 98 -18.53 -20.95 7.02
CA ARG A 98 -18.51 -19.87 8.03
C ARG A 98 -17.60 -18.70 7.63
N ASN A 99 -16.65 -18.94 6.75
CA ASN A 99 -15.70 -17.94 6.26
C ASN A 99 -16.16 -17.47 4.88
N LYS A 100 -16.80 -16.32 4.84
CA LYS A 100 -17.27 -15.66 3.60
C LYS A 100 -16.10 -15.02 2.81
N THR A 101 -14.92 -15.62 2.84
CA THR A 101 -13.72 -15.05 2.20
C THR A 101 -13.85 -15.15 0.69
N HIS A 102 -13.71 -14.04 0.01
CA HIS A 102 -13.75 -13.91 -1.44
C HIS A 102 -12.67 -14.79 -2.13
N GLU A 103 -12.95 -15.32 -3.33
CA GLU A 103 -11.98 -16.14 -4.08
C GLU A 103 -10.65 -15.42 -4.32
N PHE A 104 -10.66 -14.11 -4.52
CA PHE A 104 -9.45 -13.31 -4.68
C PHE A 104 -8.57 -13.26 -3.42
N ALA A 105 -9.17 -13.42 -2.24
CA ALA A 105 -8.46 -13.53 -0.97
C ALA A 105 -8.15 -14.99 -0.58
N ARG A 106 -8.25 -15.94 -1.52
CA ARG A 106 -7.95 -17.35 -1.25
C ARG A 106 -6.51 -17.51 -0.78
N GLY A 107 -6.31 -18.19 0.35
CA GLY A 107 -4.99 -18.38 0.98
C GLY A 107 -4.64 -17.32 2.03
N VAL A 108 -5.42 -16.25 2.16
CA VAL A 108 -5.31 -15.30 3.28
C VAL A 108 -5.89 -15.95 4.53
N GLN A 109 -5.06 -16.15 5.55
CA GLN A 109 -5.45 -16.86 6.77
C GLN A 109 -5.87 -15.94 7.93
N GLY A 110 -5.65 -14.62 7.79
CA GLY A 110 -5.98 -13.63 8.81
C GLY A 110 -5.88 -12.21 8.28
N PHE A 111 -6.33 -11.24 9.08
CA PHE A 111 -6.36 -9.83 8.68
C PHE A 111 -5.70 -8.93 9.73
N PRO A 112 -5.00 -7.86 9.28
CA PRO A 112 -4.69 -7.55 7.89
C PRO A 112 -3.71 -8.54 7.27
N THR A 113 -3.78 -8.72 5.95
CA THR A 113 -2.72 -9.35 5.16
C THR A 113 -2.51 -8.52 3.90
N PHE A 114 -1.28 -8.15 3.65
CA PHE A 114 -0.88 -7.42 2.46
C PHE A 114 -0.29 -8.40 1.45
N VAL A 115 -0.69 -8.29 0.21
CA VAL A 115 -0.11 -9.11 -0.86
C VAL A 115 0.46 -8.21 -1.94
N LEU A 116 1.73 -8.42 -2.25
CA LEU A 116 2.39 -7.80 -3.38
C LEU A 116 2.13 -8.64 -4.63
N TYR A 117 1.74 -7.97 -5.72
CA TYR A 117 1.60 -8.59 -7.03
C TYR A 117 2.50 -7.88 -8.03
N ARG A 118 3.06 -8.62 -8.95
CA ARG A 118 3.74 -8.06 -10.12
C ARG A 118 2.73 -7.33 -11.03
N ALA A 119 3.23 -6.55 -11.98
CA ALA A 119 2.39 -5.82 -12.94
C ALA A 119 1.44 -6.72 -13.75
N ASP A 120 1.84 -7.96 -14.00
CA ASP A 120 1.03 -8.98 -14.67
C ASP A 120 -0.05 -9.63 -13.79
N GLY A 121 -0.06 -9.31 -12.49
CA GLY A 121 -0.98 -9.88 -11.50
C GLY A 121 -0.50 -11.15 -10.82
N THR A 122 0.72 -11.60 -11.09
CA THR A 122 1.32 -12.75 -10.40
C THR A 122 1.63 -12.38 -8.94
N PRO A 123 1.16 -13.16 -7.94
CA PRO A 123 1.48 -12.91 -6.55
C PRO A 123 2.99 -13.11 -6.30
N LEU A 124 3.58 -12.16 -5.59
CA LEU A 124 5.00 -12.17 -5.24
C LEU A 124 5.23 -12.54 -3.78
N GLN A 125 4.58 -11.84 -2.86
CA GLN A 125 4.79 -11.99 -1.43
C GLN A 125 3.53 -11.65 -0.65
N ALA A 126 3.18 -12.49 0.32
CA ALA A 126 2.17 -12.19 1.34
C ALA A 126 2.86 -11.74 2.63
N ILE A 127 2.35 -10.68 3.24
CA ILE A 127 2.85 -10.07 4.47
C ILE A 127 1.68 -10.02 5.45
N PRO A 128 1.57 -11.01 6.36
CA PRO A 128 0.46 -11.06 7.31
C PRO A 128 0.71 -10.19 8.54
N GLY A 129 -0.37 -9.66 9.11
CA GLY A 129 -0.40 -9.04 10.41
C GLY A 129 -0.16 -7.54 10.43
N TYR A 130 -0.27 -6.98 11.64
CA TYR A 130 -0.01 -5.59 11.94
C TYR A 130 1.49 -5.34 12.10
N ALA A 131 1.96 -4.23 11.54
CA ALA A 131 3.30 -3.70 11.79
C ALA A 131 3.22 -2.18 12.02
N PRO A 132 3.95 -1.63 13.02
CA PRO A 132 4.06 -0.18 13.19
C PRO A 132 4.78 0.45 12.00
N ALA A 133 4.58 1.77 11.78
CA ALA A 133 5.13 2.48 10.63
C ALA A 133 6.65 2.30 10.46
N SER A 134 7.41 2.33 11.57
CA SER A 134 8.87 2.16 11.54
C SER A 134 9.32 0.82 10.96
N GLU A 135 8.61 -0.26 11.27
CA GLU A 135 8.90 -1.59 10.72
C GLU A 135 8.35 -1.74 9.30
N PHE A 136 7.17 -1.15 9.06
CA PHE A 136 6.52 -1.25 7.76
C PHE A 136 7.30 -0.53 6.66
N VAL A 137 7.95 0.60 6.97
CA VAL A 137 8.89 1.30 6.08
C VAL A 137 10.01 0.37 5.62
N VAL A 138 10.60 -0.43 6.53
CA VAL A 138 11.65 -1.40 6.19
C VAL A 138 11.14 -2.42 5.18
N ILE A 139 9.96 -2.99 5.45
CA ILE A 139 9.32 -3.99 4.57
C ILE A 139 9.04 -3.39 3.20
N LEU A 140 8.40 -2.22 3.15
CA LEU A 140 8.05 -1.59 1.88
C LEU A 140 9.28 -1.23 1.06
N TRP A 141 10.32 -0.67 1.70
CA TRP A 141 11.53 -0.27 0.98
C TRP A 141 12.33 -1.47 0.47
N TYR A 142 12.31 -2.58 1.17
CA TYR A 142 12.92 -3.84 0.72
C TYR A 142 12.43 -4.26 -0.67
N PHE A 143 11.14 -4.14 -0.93
CA PHE A 143 10.57 -4.44 -2.25
C PHE A 143 10.70 -3.26 -3.22
N ALA A 144 10.50 -2.03 -2.76
CA ALA A 144 10.54 -0.83 -3.60
C ALA A 144 11.92 -0.57 -4.22
N SER A 145 13.00 -0.86 -3.50
CA SER A 145 14.38 -0.73 -3.97
C SER A 145 14.88 -1.90 -4.83
N GLY A 146 14.14 -3.02 -4.86
CA GLY A 146 14.58 -4.27 -5.47
C GLY A 146 15.67 -5.00 -4.67
N ASP A 147 15.86 -4.64 -3.39
CA ASP A 147 16.83 -5.31 -2.52
C ASP A 147 16.37 -6.70 -2.10
N CYS A 148 15.08 -7.01 -2.27
CA CYS A 148 14.53 -8.35 -2.10
C CYS A 148 15.17 -9.41 -3.02
N ASP A 149 15.74 -8.99 -4.15
CA ASP A 149 16.47 -9.87 -5.07
C ASP A 149 17.95 -10.03 -4.69
N LYS A 150 18.46 -9.19 -3.76
CA LYS A 150 19.90 -9.15 -3.41
C LYS A 150 20.21 -9.72 -2.04
N TYR A 151 19.31 -9.52 -1.08
CA TYR A 151 19.54 -9.84 0.33
C TYR A 151 18.37 -10.61 0.92
N PRO A 152 18.60 -11.60 1.81
CA PRO A 152 17.58 -12.13 2.70
C PRO A 152 17.06 -11.02 3.63
N PHE A 153 15.76 -11.05 3.97
CA PHE A 153 15.11 -9.98 4.73
C PHE A 153 15.73 -9.74 6.12
N ASP A 154 16.12 -10.81 6.81
CA ASP A 154 16.77 -10.72 8.13
C ASP A 154 18.10 -9.95 8.10
N ARG A 155 18.90 -10.15 7.04
CA ARG A 155 20.13 -9.40 6.80
C ARG A 155 19.81 -7.94 6.44
N TYR A 156 18.87 -7.73 5.54
CA TYR A 156 18.44 -6.41 5.10
C TYR A 156 17.96 -5.56 6.29
N GLN A 157 17.13 -6.13 7.16
CA GLN A 157 16.61 -5.46 8.35
C GLN A 157 17.73 -4.97 9.28
N LYS A 158 18.78 -5.78 9.47
CA LYS A 158 19.95 -5.40 10.30
C LYS A 158 20.77 -4.25 9.71
N MET A 159 20.82 -4.14 8.39
CA MET A 159 21.54 -3.09 7.68
C MET A 159 20.72 -1.80 7.55
N PHE A 160 19.41 -1.87 7.68
CA PHE A 160 18.48 -0.83 7.24
C PHE A 160 18.80 0.55 7.81
N ASP A 161 18.93 0.70 9.11
CA ASP A 161 19.11 2.01 9.75
C ASP A 161 20.44 2.67 9.43
N LYS A 162 21.50 1.90 9.28
CA LYS A 162 22.86 2.42 9.07
C LYS A 162 23.19 2.64 7.60
N GLU A 163 22.77 1.74 6.72
CA GLU A 163 23.25 1.69 5.35
C GLU A 163 22.16 2.07 4.34
N ILE A 164 20.91 1.70 4.58
CA ILE A 164 19.81 1.81 3.61
C ILE A 164 18.98 3.08 3.82
N ARG A 165 18.60 3.38 5.06
CA ARG A 165 17.74 4.52 5.43
C ARG A 165 18.22 5.86 4.85
N PRO A 166 19.52 6.24 4.93
CA PRO A 166 19.98 7.51 4.38
C PRO A 166 19.75 7.64 2.86
N THR A 167 19.90 6.52 2.14
CA THR A 167 19.64 6.47 0.69
C THR A 167 18.15 6.58 0.39
N MET A 168 17.32 5.87 1.14
CA MET A 168 15.86 5.94 1.04
C MET A 168 15.36 7.37 1.24
N GLU A 169 15.77 8.02 2.33
CA GLU A 169 15.35 9.39 2.64
C GLU A 169 15.76 10.39 1.55
N LYS A 170 16.96 10.25 1.00
CA LYS A 170 17.41 11.05 -0.15
C LYS A 170 16.54 10.82 -1.38
N GLU A 171 16.15 9.59 -1.66
CA GLU A 171 15.27 9.26 -2.78
C GLU A 171 13.84 9.80 -2.58
N LEU A 172 13.28 9.69 -1.38
CA LEU A 172 11.93 10.16 -1.09
C LEU A 172 11.79 11.70 -1.09
N ASN A 173 12.91 12.43 -0.99
CA ASN A 173 12.93 13.89 -0.97
C ASN A 173 13.29 14.53 -2.33
N LYS A 174 13.47 13.72 -3.38
CA LYS A 174 13.55 14.17 -4.78
C LYS A 174 12.15 14.37 -5.35
#